data_58fafae432a88cd293de4eab715bbcab
#
_entry.id   58fafae432a88cd293de4eab715bbcab
#
_cell.length_a   1.000
_cell.length_b   1.000
_cell.length_c   1.000
_cell.angle_alpha   90.00
_cell.angle_beta   90.00
_cell.angle_gamma   90.00
#
_symmetry.space_group_name_H-M   'P 1'
#
loop_
_entity.id
_entity.type
_entity.pdbx_description
1 polymer ?
#
loop_
_entity_poly.entity_id
_entity_poly.type
_entity_poly.pdbx_seq_one_letter_code
_entity_poly.pdbx_strand_id
1 'polypeptide(L)'
;MSPDDAVLAIGDFREGRVWYSSFMTGPTIGCPQCAKDPLHLTFGSVKAGSYVPGNSGPDGLHYDVHGNIWAGLAGIGGIVEIDPHGIILGFVPIPNGDAATTNFAFGGPDNQYLYFEGANSGTFWRFKAPYPGLIGPGGVRLPAQP
;
A
#
# COMPACT_ATOMS: atom_id res chain seq x y z
N MET A 1 6.97 -3.79 -2.64
CA MET A 1 7.02 -5.07 -3.37
C MET A 1 6.04 -6.03 -2.73
N SER A 2 5.36 -6.86 -3.52
CA SER A 2 4.52 -7.97 -3.06
C SER A 2 5.33 -9.03 -2.30
N PRO A 3 4.69 -9.96 -1.55
CA PRO A 3 5.39 -10.98 -0.78
C PRO A 3 6.30 -11.91 -1.59
N ASP A 4 6.01 -12.08 -2.87
CA ASP A 4 6.78 -12.89 -3.83
C ASP A 4 7.77 -12.07 -4.67
N ASP A 5 7.94 -10.78 -4.35
CA ASP A 5 8.74 -9.80 -5.09
C ASP A 5 8.37 -9.64 -6.58
N ALA A 6 7.18 -10.09 -6.97
CA ALA A 6 6.75 -10.09 -8.36
C ALA A 6 6.01 -8.81 -8.77
N VAL A 7 5.45 -8.07 -7.80
CA VAL A 7 4.62 -6.89 -8.06
C VAL A 7 5.11 -5.67 -7.27
N LEU A 8 5.30 -4.56 -7.97
CA LEU A 8 5.53 -3.25 -7.38
C LEU A 8 4.23 -2.45 -7.34
N ALA A 9 3.84 -1.93 -6.18
CA ALA A 9 2.80 -0.92 -6.07
C ALA A 9 3.42 0.47 -6.07
N ILE A 10 2.78 1.39 -6.80
CA ILE A 10 3.21 2.78 -6.95
C ILE A 10 2.00 3.68 -6.66
N GLY A 11 2.14 4.56 -5.68
CA GLY A 11 1.14 5.60 -5.39
C GLY A 11 1.25 6.75 -6.37
N ASP A 12 0.14 7.13 -6.98
CA ASP A 12 0.01 8.35 -7.79
C ASP A 12 -0.97 9.28 -7.08
N PHE A 13 -0.42 10.20 -6.32
CA PHE A 13 -1.20 11.16 -5.55
C PHE A 13 -2.10 12.03 -6.45
N ARG A 14 -1.57 12.50 -7.55
CA ARG A 14 -2.30 13.44 -8.43
C ARG A 14 -3.49 12.81 -9.12
N GLU A 15 -3.33 11.58 -9.58
CA GLU A 15 -4.41 10.83 -10.20
C GLU A 15 -5.29 10.11 -9.19
N GLY A 16 -4.88 10.08 -7.90
CA GLY A 16 -5.55 9.36 -6.83
C GLY A 16 -5.60 7.87 -7.11
N ARG A 17 -4.54 7.29 -7.63
CA ARG A 17 -4.45 5.90 -8.05
C ARG A 17 -3.31 5.16 -7.39
N VAL A 18 -3.54 3.88 -7.14
CA VAL A 18 -2.46 2.91 -6.95
C VAL A 18 -2.29 2.15 -8.26
N TRP A 19 -1.09 2.22 -8.81
CA TRP A 19 -0.66 1.44 -9.96
C TRP A 19 0.05 0.19 -9.48
N TYR A 20 -0.13 -0.94 -10.19
CA TYR A 20 0.71 -2.12 -9.96
C TYR A 20 1.40 -2.52 -11.25
N SER A 21 2.64 -2.94 -11.06
CA SER A 21 3.50 -3.36 -12.13
C SER A 21 4.07 -4.73 -11.78
N SER A 22 3.83 -5.70 -12.64
CA SER A 22 4.44 -7.01 -12.50
C SER A 22 5.85 -7.00 -13.09
N PHE A 23 6.84 -7.33 -12.28
CA PHE A 23 8.17 -7.68 -12.78
C PHE A 23 8.15 -9.12 -13.25
N MET A 24 7.94 -9.32 -14.52
CA MET A 24 8.02 -10.65 -15.08
C MET A 24 9.46 -10.90 -15.57
N THR A 25 10.23 -11.61 -14.78
CA THR A 25 11.56 -12.08 -15.17
C THR A 25 11.42 -13.38 -15.96
N GLY A 26 11.65 -13.33 -17.28
CA GLY A 26 11.66 -14.49 -18.15
C GLY A 26 10.78 -14.36 -19.40
N PRO A 27 10.82 -15.34 -20.30
CA PRO A 27 9.94 -15.34 -21.47
C PRO A 27 8.51 -15.57 -21.03
N THR A 28 7.77 -14.47 -20.88
CA THR A 28 6.37 -14.52 -20.49
C THR A 28 5.52 -15.03 -21.61
N ILE A 29 4.79 -16.09 -21.32
CA ILE A 29 3.75 -16.61 -22.18
C ILE A 29 2.76 -15.47 -22.43
N GLY A 30 2.78 -14.92 -23.65
CA GLY A 30 1.85 -13.90 -24.12
C GLY A 30 2.38 -12.47 -24.25
N CYS A 31 3.62 -12.19 -23.89
CA CYS A 31 4.22 -10.87 -24.13
C CYS A 31 5.62 -10.97 -24.79
N PRO A 32 5.70 -11.13 -26.13
CA PRO A 32 6.99 -11.20 -26.83
C PRO A 32 7.86 -9.95 -26.68
N GLN A 33 7.24 -8.80 -26.38
CA GLN A 33 7.94 -7.53 -26.17
C GLN A 33 8.60 -7.48 -24.77
N CYS A 34 8.03 -8.16 -23.78
CA CYS A 34 8.56 -8.17 -22.41
C CYS A 34 9.96 -8.81 -22.32
N ALA A 35 10.29 -9.71 -23.23
CA ALA A 35 11.64 -10.30 -23.32
C ALA A 35 12.69 -9.31 -23.87
N LYS A 36 12.29 -8.22 -24.49
CA LYS A 36 13.16 -7.21 -25.09
C LYS A 36 13.25 -5.92 -24.28
N ASP A 37 12.27 -5.70 -23.43
CA ASP A 37 12.20 -4.54 -22.54
C ASP A 37 11.96 -5.03 -21.10
N PRO A 38 13.02 -5.15 -20.28
CA PRO A 38 12.90 -5.57 -18.89
C PRO A 38 12.10 -4.58 -18.01
N LEU A 39 11.77 -3.42 -18.55
CA LEU A 39 10.93 -2.41 -17.92
C LEU A 39 9.52 -2.40 -18.50
N HIS A 40 9.15 -3.36 -19.34
CA HIS A 40 7.79 -3.48 -19.85
C HIS A 40 6.86 -3.98 -18.75
N LEU A 41 6.23 -3.02 -18.14
CA LEU A 41 5.38 -3.14 -16.98
C LEU A 41 3.94 -3.34 -17.46
N THR A 42 3.31 -4.45 -17.08
CA THR A 42 1.85 -4.54 -17.21
C THR A 42 1.24 -3.76 -16.06
N PHE A 43 0.58 -2.66 -16.39
CA PHE A 43 -0.02 -1.79 -15.40
C PHE A 43 -1.49 -2.15 -15.17
N GLY A 44 -1.82 -2.53 -13.93
CA GLY A 44 -3.15 -2.37 -13.39
C GLY A 44 -3.21 -1.10 -12.54
N SER A 45 -4.38 -0.56 -12.33
CA SER A 45 -4.57 0.53 -11.37
C SER A 45 -5.94 0.49 -10.73
N VAL A 46 -5.99 0.95 -9.48
CA VAL A 46 -7.23 1.18 -8.75
C VAL A 46 -7.34 2.64 -8.34
N LYS A 47 -8.53 3.21 -8.45
CA LYS A 47 -8.80 4.55 -7.94
C LYS A 47 -8.93 4.48 -6.41
N ALA A 48 -7.98 5.06 -5.72
CA ALA A 48 -7.88 5.03 -4.26
C ALA A 48 -7.89 6.43 -3.63
N GLY A 49 -8.32 7.43 -4.35
CA GLY A 49 -8.37 8.82 -3.88
C GLY A 49 -9.59 9.57 -4.39
N SER A 50 -9.58 10.88 -4.25
CA SER A 50 -10.63 11.76 -4.77
C SER A 50 -10.74 11.66 -6.29
N TYR A 51 -11.95 11.93 -6.79
CA TYR A 51 -12.18 12.12 -8.23
C TYR A 51 -11.68 13.47 -8.74
N VAL A 52 -11.22 14.35 -7.83
CA VAL A 52 -10.62 15.65 -8.19
C VAL A 52 -9.11 15.47 -8.23
N PRO A 53 -8.47 15.49 -9.40
CA PRO A 53 -7.03 15.34 -9.53
C PRO A 53 -6.25 16.37 -8.69
N GLY A 54 -5.20 15.92 -8.00
CA GLY A 54 -4.34 16.76 -7.20
C GLY A 54 -4.88 17.11 -5.81
N ASN A 55 -6.06 16.65 -5.45
CA ASN A 55 -6.71 17.00 -4.18
C ASN A 55 -6.60 15.91 -3.11
N SER A 56 -6.46 14.66 -3.51
CA SER A 56 -6.20 13.54 -2.60
C SER A 56 -5.69 12.33 -3.36
N GLY A 57 -4.88 11.53 -2.68
CA GLY A 57 -4.38 10.30 -3.28
C GLY A 57 -3.54 9.48 -2.33
N PRO A 58 -3.11 8.30 -2.80
CA PRO A 58 -2.23 7.42 -2.05
C PRO A 58 -0.85 8.06 -1.91
N ASP A 59 -0.30 8.01 -0.68
CA ASP A 59 1.03 8.47 -0.34
C ASP A 59 1.88 7.28 0.14
N GLY A 60 1.97 6.99 1.44
CA GLY A 60 2.66 5.80 1.94
C GLY A 60 1.95 4.50 1.53
N LEU A 61 2.73 3.48 1.14
CA LEU A 61 2.25 2.18 0.68
C LEU A 61 2.98 1.04 1.37
N HIS A 62 2.23 0.05 1.86
CA HIS A 62 2.76 -1.19 2.41
C HIS A 62 1.97 -2.40 1.90
N TYR A 63 2.62 -3.55 1.88
CA TYR A 63 1.96 -4.83 1.65
C TYR A 63 1.74 -5.58 2.97
N ASP A 64 0.69 -6.36 3.02
CA ASP A 64 0.55 -7.42 4.02
C ASP A 64 1.05 -8.78 3.49
N VAL A 65 1.03 -9.79 4.34
CA VAL A 65 1.53 -11.14 3.99
C VAL A 65 0.65 -11.87 2.98
N HIS A 66 -0.58 -11.40 2.71
CA HIS A 66 -1.49 -11.93 1.70
C HIS A 66 -1.37 -11.19 0.35
N GLY A 67 -0.52 -10.18 0.29
CA GLY A 67 -0.32 -9.38 -0.92
C GLY A 67 -1.34 -8.27 -1.10
N ASN A 68 -2.16 -7.98 -0.09
CA ASN A 68 -3.00 -6.79 -0.11
C ASN A 68 -2.12 -5.54 0.00
N ILE A 69 -2.50 -4.50 -0.73
CA ILE A 69 -1.86 -3.20 -0.68
C ILE A 69 -2.62 -2.33 0.32
N TRP A 70 -1.91 -1.78 1.27
CA TRP A 70 -2.41 -0.77 2.19
C TRP A 70 -1.87 0.58 1.76
N ALA A 71 -2.74 1.59 1.60
CA ALA A 71 -2.37 2.91 1.12
C ALA A 71 -2.91 4.00 2.05
N GLY A 72 -2.04 4.85 2.57
CA GLY A 72 -2.42 6.07 3.27
C GLY A 72 -2.99 7.08 2.28
N LEU A 73 -4.13 7.67 2.59
CA LEU A 73 -4.81 8.63 1.72
C LEU A 73 -4.65 10.06 2.25
N ALA A 74 -3.68 10.77 1.70
CA ALA A 74 -3.56 12.20 1.93
C ALA A 74 -4.68 12.95 1.20
N GLY A 75 -5.31 13.90 1.88
CA GLY A 75 -6.47 14.64 1.40
C GLY A 75 -7.84 14.02 1.74
N ILE A 76 -7.86 12.76 2.23
CA ILE A 76 -9.07 12.10 2.73
C ILE A 76 -8.94 11.77 4.22
N GLY A 77 -7.74 11.34 4.63
CA GLY A 77 -7.43 10.95 6.01
C GLY A 77 -7.89 9.54 6.35
N GLY A 78 -6.94 8.63 6.36
CA GLY A 78 -7.15 7.21 6.64
C GLY A 78 -6.34 6.31 5.74
N ILE A 79 -6.61 5.02 5.82
CA ILE A 79 -5.89 3.99 5.09
C ILE A 79 -6.91 3.12 4.34
N VAL A 80 -6.66 2.86 3.06
CA VAL A 80 -7.43 1.93 2.23
C VAL A 80 -6.69 0.61 2.11
N GLU A 81 -7.43 -0.51 2.16
CA GLU A 81 -6.95 -1.84 1.85
C GLU A 81 -7.44 -2.27 0.47
N ILE A 82 -6.53 -2.78 -0.35
CA ILE A 82 -6.77 -3.17 -1.75
C ILE A 82 -6.23 -4.58 -1.96
N ASP A 83 -7.02 -5.48 -2.49
CA ASP A 83 -6.58 -6.84 -2.78
C ASP A 83 -5.63 -6.92 -4.00
N PRO A 84 -4.98 -8.07 -4.24
CA PRO A 84 -4.08 -8.25 -5.41
C PRO A 84 -4.78 -8.10 -6.78
N HIS A 85 -6.12 -8.12 -6.82
CA HIS A 85 -6.92 -7.94 -8.04
C HIS A 85 -7.39 -6.50 -8.24
N GLY A 86 -7.05 -5.59 -7.30
CA GLY A 86 -7.44 -4.19 -7.35
C GLY A 86 -8.83 -3.89 -6.78
N ILE A 87 -9.37 -4.80 -5.98
CA ILE A 87 -10.65 -4.60 -5.30
C ILE A 87 -10.40 -3.93 -3.95
N ILE A 88 -11.08 -2.84 -3.67
CA ILE A 88 -11.04 -2.19 -2.36
C ILE A 88 -11.78 -3.07 -1.35
N LEU A 89 -11.04 -3.57 -0.36
CA LEU A 89 -11.58 -4.42 0.71
C LEU A 89 -12.14 -3.61 1.87
N GLY A 90 -11.52 -2.47 2.18
CA GLY A 90 -11.90 -1.68 3.32
C GLY A 90 -11.22 -0.32 3.39
N PHE A 91 -11.69 0.49 4.33
CA PHE A 91 -11.13 1.79 4.65
C PHE A 91 -11.12 2.02 6.17
N VAL A 92 -9.99 2.43 6.69
CA VAL A 92 -9.78 2.78 8.09
C VAL A 92 -9.69 4.30 8.19
N PRO A 93 -10.76 5.01 8.57
CA PRO A 93 -10.72 6.46 8.68
C PRO A 93 -9.91 6.91 9.90
N ILE A 94 -9.35 8.11 9.84
CA ILE A 94 -8.81 8.77 11.03
C ILE A 94 -9.98 9.18 11.95
N PRO A 95 -9.95 8.81 13.25
CA PRO A 95 -11.07 9.04 14.14
C PRO A 95 -11.41 10.52 14.40
N ASN A 96 -10.44 11.41 14.30
CA ASN A 96 -10.65 12.86 14.54
C ASN A 96 -10.96 13.65 13.26
N GLY A 97 -11.14 12.99 12.12
CA GLY A 97 -11.46 13.65 10.85
C GLY A 97 -10.31 14.41 10.21
N ASP A 98 -9.07 14.18 10.64
CA ASP A 98 -7.89 14.75 9.97
C ASP A 98 -7.81 14.23 8.52
N ALA A 99 -7.67 15.14 7.58
CA ALA A 99 -7.66 14.78 6.15
C ALA A 99 -6.28 14.32 5.64
N ALA A 100 -5.25 14.23 6.48
CA ALA A 100 -3.90 13.93 6.03
C ALA A 100 -3.32 12.70 6.73
N THR A 101 -3.41 11.53 6.08
CA THR A 101 -2.58 10.36 6.39
C THR A 101 -1.57 10.21 5.27
N THR A 102 -0.33 10.60 5.52
CA THR A 102 0.72 10.58 4.50
C THR A 102 1.55 9.31 4.59
N ASN A 103 1.70 8.77 5.82
CA ASN A 103 2.46 7.55 6.02
C ASN A 103 1.89 6.72 7.17
N PHE A 104 2.31 5.45 7.20
CA PHE A 104 1.96 4.51 8.25
C PHE A 104 2.98 3.37 8.25
N ALA A 105 2.97 2.55 9.28
CA ALA A 105 3.81 1.36 9.37
C ALA A 105 3.07 0.21 10.05
N PHE A 106 3.36 -0.99 9.62
CA PHE A 106 3.02 -2.18 10.39
C PHE A 106 4.01 -2.36 11.55
N GLY A 107 3.51 -2.87 12.68
CA GLY A 107 4.33 -3.10 13.86
C GLY A 107 3.59 -3.88 14.94
N GLY A 108 4.12 -3.87 16.16
CA GLY A 108 3.64 -4.66 17.28
C GLY A 108 4.22 -6.08 17.28
N PRO A 109 3.89 -6.90 18.29
CA PRO A 109 4.52 -8.22 18.49
C PRO A 109 4.41 -9.14 17.26
N ASP A 110 3.25 -9.12 16.60
CA ASP A 110 2.96 -9.98 15.45
C ASP A 110 3.02 -9.23 14.12
N ASN A 111 3.54 -7.98 14.12
CA ASN A 111 3.52 -7.08 12.96
C ASN A 111 2.11 -6.87 12.37
N GLN A 112 1.08 -6.91 13.23
CA GLN A 112 -0.34 -6.88 12.83
C GLN A 112 -1.03 -5.57 13.18
N TYR A 113 -0.32 -4.61 13.79
CA TYR A 113 -0.87 -3.29 14.04
C TYR A 113 -0.38 -2.30 13.01
N LEU A 114 -1.32 -1.58 12.40
CA LEU A 114 -1.04 -0.38 11.62
C LEU A 114 -0.95 0.80 12.57
N TYR A 115 0.18 1.50 12.53
CA TYR A 115 0.39 2.77 13.22
C TYR A 115 0.41 3.87 12.16
N PHE A 116 -0.47 4.84 12.27
CA PHE A 116 -0.66 5.90 11.29
C PHE A 116 -0.88 7.25 11.96
N GLU A 117 -0.57 8.31 11.22
CA GLU A 117 -0.68 9.67 11.73
C GLU A 117 -1.84 10.44 11.09
N GLY A 118 -2.32 11.45 11.82
CA GLY A 118 -3.02 12.60 11.31
C GLY A 118 -2.02 13.74 11.17
N ALA A 119 -1.50 13.95 9.96
CA ALA A 119 -0.37 14.84 9.75
C ALA A 119 -0.69 16.31 10.04
N ASN A 120 -1.94 16.75 9.85
CA ASN A 120 -2.35 18.11 10.19
C ASN A 120 -2.52 18.31 11.70
N SER A 121 -2.99 17.29 12.42
CA SER A 121 -3.29 17.37 13.86
C SER A 121 -2.13 16.90 14.75
N GLY A 122 -1.10 16.26 14.18
CA GLY A 122 0.00 15.68 14.93
C GLY A 122 -0.43 14.49 15.82
N THR A 123 -1.51 13.82 15.47
CA THR A 123 -2.06 12.69 16.23
C THR A 123 -1.56 11.35 15.68
N PHE A 124 -1.42 10.37 16.58
CA PHE A 124 -1.09 9.00 16.20
C PHE A 124 -2.19 8.04 16.62
N TRP A 125 -2.48 7.11 15.72
CA TRP A 125 -3.50 6.09 15.89
C TRP A 125 -2.93 4.71 15.64
N ARG A 126 -3.61 3.70 16.16
CA ARG A 126 -3.32 2.31 15.79
C ARG A 126 -4.60 1.56 15.50
N PHE A 127 -4.53 0.66 14.55
CA PHE A 127 -5.58 -0.26 14.15
C PHE A 127 -5.01 -1.67 14.07
N LYS A 128 -5.74 -2.67 14.53
CA LYS A 128 -5.33 -4.06 14.35
C LYS A 128 -5.81 -4.55 12.99
N ALA A 129 -4.87 -4.73 12.06
CA ALA A 129 -5.16 -5.24 10.73
C ALA A 129 -5.58 -6.72 10.78
N PRO A 130 -6.38 -7.20 9.82
CA PRO A 130 -6.76 -8.61 9.73
C PRO A 130 -5.55 -9.53 9.54
N TYR A 131 -4.52 -9.06 8.84
CA TYR A 131 -3.29 -9.81 8.54
C TYR A 131 -2.04 -9.02 8.93
N PRO A 132 -0.93 -9.72 9.25
CA PRO A 132 0.35 -9.06 9.48
C PRO A 132 0.86 -8.33 8.25
N GLY A 133 1.55 -7.21 8.46
CA GLY A 133 2.30 -6.54 7.42
C GLY A 133 3.48 -7.38 6.92
N LEU A 134 3.83 -7.19 5.66
CA LEU A 134 5.03 -7.78 5.09
C LEU A 134 6.28 -7.16 5.73
N ILE A 135 7.20 -8.00 6.17
CA ILE A 135 8.52 -7.56 6.63
C ILE A 135 9.41 -7.53 5.39
N GLY A 136 9.84 -6.35 5.00
CA GLY A 136 10.74 -6.17 3.86
C GLY A 136 12.10 -6.86 4.03
N PRO A 137 12.86 -7.02 2.95
CA PRO A 137 14.21 -7.56 2.99
C PRO A 137 15.07 -6.81 4.03
N GLY A 138 15.66 -7.54 4.96
CA GLY A 138 16.44 -6.95 6.07
C GLY A 138 15.61 -6.55 7.30
N GLY A 139 14.29 -6.68 7.24
CA GLY A 139 13.43 -6.50 8.40
C GLY A 139 13.62 -7.66 9.40
N VAL A 140 13.94 -7.33 10.64
CA VAL A 140 14.07 -8.32 11.73
C VAL A 140 12.81 -8.26 12.58
N ARG A 141 12.13 -9.38 12.76
CA ARG A 141 11.15 -9.50 13.84
C ARG A 141 11.91 -9.44 15.17
N LEU A 142 11.66 -8.40 15.91
CA LEU A 142 12.11 -8.40 17.31
C LEU A 142 11.32 -9.46 18.08
N PRO A 143 11.98 -10.25 18.94
CA PRO A 143 11.27 -11.16 19.82
C PRO A 143 10.26 -10.39 20.68
N ALA A 144 9.12 -10.99 20.93
CA ALA A 144 8.15 -10.41 21.86
C ALA A 144 8.86 -10.07 23.17
N GLN A 145 8.74 -8.83 23.60
CA GLN A 145 9.24 -8.44 24.92
C GLN A 145 8.37 -9.13 25.98
N PRO A 146 8.97 -9.73 27.02
CA PRO A 146 8.24 -10.40 28.10
C PRO A 146 7.29 -9.44 28.84
#